data_b1105fc248bd51af10360fd62c76ff33
#
_entry.id   b1105fc248bd51af10360fd62c76ff33
#
_cell.length_a   1.000
_cell.length_b   1.000
_cell.length_c   1.000
_cell.angle_alpha   90.00
_cell.angle_beta   90.00
_cell.angle_gamma   90.00
#
_symmetry.space_group_name_H-M   'P 1'
#
loop_
_entity.id
_entity.type
_entity.pdbx_description
1 polymer ?
#
loop_
_entity_poly.entity_id
_entity_poly.type
_entity_poly.pdbx_seq_one_letter_code
_entity_poly.pdbx_strand_id
1 'polypeptide(L)'
;MIDLLAAQSRNLFMVGDEDQSIYGFRAAYPQALVSFEDRHPGAGILLMETNYRSRQEIVRAADTLIQKNKNRHPKKMTAAREGGGCVTEIKAVSRQGQYNYLLKVAQDCEQETAVLYRNNESALPIIDLLERKGLSCRVKNSDMTFFSHPVVNDICDFIQLSLDPWDGEAFLRIYYKMGAGISKKAAME
;
A
#
# COMPACT_ATOMS: atom_id res chain seq x y z
N MET A 1 11.12 -13.60 21.54
CA MET A 1 11.22 -12.45 22.47
C MET A 1 10.00 -12.36 23.39
N ILE A 2 8.76 -12.31 22.89
CA ILE A 2 7.53 -12.25 23.72
C ILE A 2 7.48 -13.42 24.71
N ASP A 3 7.76 -14.64 24.26
CA ASP A 3 7.76 -15.84 25.11
C ASP A 3 8.78 -15.77 26.25
N LEU A 4 9.94 -15.13 26.00
CA LEU A 4 10.95 -14.92 27.04
C LEU A 4 10.47 -13.91 28.11
N LEU A 5 9.77 -12.87 27.69
CA LEU A 5 9.22 -11.87 28.61
C LEU A 5 8.08 -12.45 29.45
N ALA A 6 7.28 -13.33 28.87
CA ALA A 6 6.15 -13.96 29.53
C ALA A 6 6.52 -15.24 30.31
N ALA A 7 7.77 -15.71 30.24
CA ALA A 7 8.20 -17.02 30.75
C ALA A 7 7.91 -17.24 32.26
N GLN A 8 8.02 -16.19 33.08
CA GLN A 8 7.77 -16.27 34.51
C GLN A 8 6.29 -16.15 34.88
N SER A 9 5.60 -15.16 34.30
CA SER A 9 4.22 -14.87 34.66
C SER A 9 3.21 -15.77 33.93
N ARG A 10 3.56 -16.29 32.77
CA ARG A 10 2.68 -16.97 31.81
C ARG A 10 1.41 -16.19 31.49
N ASN A 11 1.40 -14.90 31.78
CA ASN A 11 0.28 -14.01 31.51
C ASN A 11 0.54 -13.33 30.15
N LEU A 12 0.08 -13.96 29.09
CA LEU A 12 0.25 -13.51 27.72
C LEU A 12 -1.11 -13.40 27.03
N PHE A 13 -1.42 -12.22 26.54
CA PHE A 13 -2.60 -11.96 25.74
C PHE A 13 -2.17 -11.39 24.38
N MET A 14 -2.53 -12.07 23.30
CA MET A 14 -2.22 -11.65 21.94
C MET A 14 -3.49 -11.35 21.17
N VAL A 15 -3.49 -10.24 20.44
CA VAL A 15 -4.56 -9.86 19.51
C VAL A 15 -3.96 -9.65 18.14
N GLY A 16 -4.61 -10.19 17.13
CA GLY A 16 -4.19 -10.02 15.75
C GLY A 16 -5.19 -10.59 14.77
N ASP A 17 -4.90 -10.42 13.50
CA ASP A 17 -5.68 -10.98 12.41
C ASP A 17 -4.70 -11.54 11.37
N GLU A 18 -4.58 -12.85 11.30
CA GLU A 18 -3.69 -13.54 10.36
C GLU A 18 -4.10 -13.30 8.92
N ASP A 19 -5.39 -13.05 8.66
CA ASP A 19 -5.91 -12.78 7.32
C ASP A 19 -5.48 -11.40 6.79
N GLN A 20 -5.12 -10.46 7.68
CA GLN A 20 -4.61 -9.14 7.33
C GLN A 20 -3.08 -9.08 7.26
N SER A 21 -2.40 -10.20 7.42
CA SER A 21 -0.94 -10.27 7.41
C SER A 21 -0.38 -10.24 5.99
N ILE A 22 -0.50 -9.08 5.32
CA ILE A 22 -0.05 -8.87 3.93
C ILE A 22 1.40 -8.38 3.80
N TYR A 23 2.09 -8.17 4.92
CA TYR A 23 3.48 -7.69 4.96
C TYR A 23 4.51 -8.78 5.27
N GLY A 24 4.30 -9.98 4.74
CA GLY A 24 5.25 -11.10 4.92
C GLY A 24 6.69 -10.74 4.49
N PHE A 25 6.84 -9.92 3.47
CA PHE A 25 8.14 -9.39 3.02
C PHE A 25 8.80 -8.40 4.00
N ARG A 26 8.06 -7.93 5.01
CA ARG A 26 8.56 -7.10 6.14
C ARG A 26 8.58 -7.88 7.44
N ALA A 27 8.77 -9.21 7.38
CA ALA A 27 8.82 -10.11 8.53
C ALA A 27 7.51 -10.15 9.36
N ALA A 28 6.35 -9.86 8.76
CA ALA A 28 5.08 -10.20 9.39
C ALA A 28 4.98 -11.71 9.57
N TYR A 29 4.69 -12.14 10.79
CA TYR A 29 4.73 -13.56 11.16
C TYR A 29 3.34 -14.03 11.65
N PRO A 30 2.40 -14.31 10.73
CA PRO A 30 1.04 -14.75 11.06
C PRO A 30 1.00 -16.09 11.82
N GLN A 31 2.01 -16.95 11.62
CA GLN A 31 2.14 -18.21 12.35
C GLN A 31 2.18 -18.04 13.87
N ALA A 32 2.59 -16.87 14.35
CA ALA A 32 2.56 -16.59 15.78
C ALA A 32 1.15 -16.69 16.37
N LEU A 33 0.13 -16.32 15.58
CA LEU A 33 -1.28 -16.47 15.96
C LEU A 33 -1.78 -17.89 15.70
N VAL A 34 -1.58 -18.39 14.48
CA VAL A 34 -2.09 -19.70 14.04
C VAL A 34 -1.57 -20.85 14.92
N SER A 35 -0.31 -20.81 15.34
CA SER A 35 0.32 -21.84 16.20
C SER A 35 0.38 -21.43 17.67
N PHE A 36 -0.47 -20.50 18.12
CA PHE A 36 -0.39 -20.00 19.49
C PHE A 36 -0.71 -21.08 20.53
N GLU A 37 -1.76 -21.86 20.30
CA GLU A 37 -2.18 -22.94 21.18
C GLU A 37 -1.13 -24.07 21.27
N ASP A 38 -0.49 -24.39 20.13
CA ASP A 38 0.59 -25.40 20.09
C ASP A 38 1.79 -25.00 20.96
N ARG A 39 2.10 -23.70 21.00
CA ARG A 39 3.22 -23.17 21.78
C ARG A 39 2.85 -22.85 23.22
N HIS A 40 1.58 -22.61 23.47
CA HIS A 40 1.03 -22.29 24.80
C HIS A 40 -0.14 -23.24 25.12
N PRO A 41 0.13 -24.50 25.45
CA PRO A 41 -0.91 -25.49 25.74
C PRO A 41 -1.85 -25.01 26.85
N GLY A 42 -3.15 -25.08 26.57
CA GLY A 42 -4.19 -24.59 27.47
C GLY A 42 -4.53 -23.11 27.32
N ALA A 43 -3.95 -22.42 26.33
CA ALA A 43 -4.36 -21.07 25.99
C ALA A 43 -5.79 -21.05 25.42
N GLY A 44 -6.59 -20.08 25.82
CA GLY A 44 -7.90 -19.85 25.23
C GLY A 44 -7.79 -19.07 23.91
N ILE A 45 -8.47 -19.55 22.87
CA ILE A 45 -8.59 -18.84 21.59
C ILE A 45 -10.01 -18.26 21.49
N LEU A 46 -10.09 -16.95 21.28
CA LEU A 46 -11.36 -16.24 21.09
C LEU A 46 -11.41 -15.67 19.69
N LEU A 47 -12.34 -16.13 18.87
CA LEU A 47 -12.54 -15.66 17.50
C LEU A 47 -13.55 -14.51 17.47
N MET A 48 -13.14 -13.40 16.85
CA MET A 48 -14.03 -12.27 16.58
C MET A 48 -14.61 -12.41 15.17
N GLU A 49 -15.81 -13.00 15.08
CA GLU A 49 -16.44 -13.34 13.81
C GLU A 49 -17.47 -12.31 13.33
N THR A 50 -17.73 -11.27 14.11
CA THR A 50 -18.71 -10.24 13.75
C THR A 50 -18.01 -8.99 13.21
N ASN A 51 -18.33 -8.63 11.97
CA ASN A 51 -17.86 -7.42 11.32
C ASN A 51 -18.89 -6.29 11.47
N TYR A 52 -18.55 -5.26 12.24
CA TYR A 52 -19.40 -4.09 12.48
C TYR A 52 -19.20 -2.95 11.47
N ARG A 53 -18.17 -3.03 10.61
CA ARG A 53 -17.76 -1.98 9.69
C ARG A 53 -18.50 -2.07 8.36
N SER A 54 -18.51 -3.25 7.77
CA SER A 54 -18.92 -3.48 6.39
C SER A 54 -20.30 -4.13 6.31
N ARG A 55 -20.99 -3.88 5.20
CA ARG A 55 -22.26 -4.52 4.89
C ARG A 55 -22.05 -5.97 4.46
N GLN A 56 -23.12 -6.74 4.49
CA GLN A 56 -23.09 -8.19 4.31
C GLN A 56 -22.49 -8.62 2.96
N GLU A 57 -22.77 -7.91 1.88
CA GLU A 57 -22.27 -8.24 0.55
C GLU A 57 -20.73 -8.12 0.47
N ILE A 58 -20.17 -7.09 1.12
CA ILE A 58 -18.74 -6.88 1.20
C ILE A 58 -18.09 -7.96 2.06
N VAL A 59 -18.67 -8.26 3.22
CA VAL A 59 -18.17 -9.31 4.12
C VAL A 59 -18.17 -10.67 3.43
N ARG A 60 -19.25 -11.01 2.70
CA ARG A 60 -19.33 -12.28 1.93
C ARG A 60 -18.26 -12.35 0.83
N ALA A 61 -18.07 -11.27 0.08
CA ALA A 61 -17.06 -11.24 -0.98
C ALA A 61 -15.64 -11.41 -0.41
N ALA A 62 -15.34 -10.72 0.70
CA ALA A 62 -14.07 -10.81 1.40
C ALA A 62 -13.86 -12.21 1.99
N ASP A 63 -14.88 -12.78 2.64
CA ASP A 63 -14.81 -14.12 3.22
C ASP A 63 -14.59 -15.18 2.13
N THR A 64 -15.27 -15.08 1.00
CA THR A 64 -15.06 -15.98 -0.15
C THR A 64 -13.63 -15.92 -0.68
N LEU A 65 -13.02 -14.74 -0.70
CA LEU A 65 -11.64 -14.58 -1.13
C LEU A 65 -10.67 -15.20 -0.13
N ILE A 66 -10.84 -14.90 1.16
CA ILE A 66 -9.88 -15.30 2.19
C ILE A 66 -9.94 -16.80 2.51
N GLN A 67 -11.06 -17.45 2.26
CA GLN A 67 -11.22 -18.91 2.39
C GLN A 67 -10.26 -19.72 1.50
N LYS A 68 -9.66 -19.09 0.49
CA LYS A 68 -8.60 -19.71 -0.32
C LYS A 68 -7.28 -19.86 0.44
N ASN A 69 -7.08 -19.06 1.48
CA ASN A 69 -5.95 -19.22 2.39
C ASN A 69 -6.23 -20.35 3.36
N LYS A 70 -5.41 -21.41 3.34
CA LYS A 70 -5.54 -22.56 4.22
C LYS A 70 -4.80 -22.42 5.55
N ASN A 71 -3.92 -21.44 5.63
CA ASN A 71 -3.09 -21.20 6.81
C ASN A 71 -3.69 -20.12 7.69
N ARG A 72 -4.84 -20.44 8.29
CA ARG A 72 -5.63 -19.55 9.15
C ARG A 72 -6.49 -20.32 10.15
N HIS A 73 -6.95 -19.67 11.18
CA HIS A 73 -8.00 -20.24 12.02
C HIS A 73 -9.31 -20.34 11.21
N PRO A 74 -10.02 -21.46 11.29
CA PRO A 74 -11.34 -21.60 10.68
C PRO A 74 -12.33 -20.65 11.38
N LYS A 75 -12.65 -19.54 10.72
CA LYS A 75 -13.64 -18.56 11.18
C LYS A 75 -14.55 -18.17 10.04
N LYS A 76 -15.80 -17.86 10.34
CA LYS A 76 -16.81 -17.42 9.38
C LYS A 76 -17.27 -16.02 9.74
N MET A 77 -16.86 -15.05 8.92
CA MET A 77 -17.22 -13.66 9.16
C MET A 77 -18.69 -13.39 8.87
N THR A 78 -19.37 -12.76 9.81
CA THR A 78 -20.74 -12.29 9.68
C THR A 78 -20.82 -10.78 9.80
N ALA A 79 -21.68 -10.13 9.02
CA ALA A 79 -21.86 -8.69 9.13
C ALA A 79 -22.94 -8.36 10.18
N ALA A 80 -22.65 -7.40 11.06
CA ALA A 80 -23.65 -6.83 11.95
C ALA A 80 -24.55 -5.81 11.24
N ARG A 81 -24.07 -5.25 10.11
CA ARG A 81 -24.82 -4.27 9.31
C ARG A 81 -25.66 -4.98 8.25
N GLU A 82 -26.91 -4.58 8.12
CA GLU A 82 -27.80 -5.08 7.09
C GLU A 82 -27.28 -4.81 5.67
N GLY A 83 -27.80 -5.57 4.70
CA GLY A 83 -27.46 -5.49 3.30
C GLY A 83 -27.78 -4.15 2.65
N GLY A 84 -27.63 -4.09 1.33
CA GLY A 84 -27.90 -2.90 0.49
C GLY A 84 -26.65 -2.28 -0.09
N GLY A 85 -25.51 -2.99 -0.06
CA GLY A 85 -24.31 -2.69 -0.85
C GLY A 85 -24.21 -3.63 -2.06
N CYS A 86 -23.28 -3.34 -2.95
CA CYS A 86 -22.90 -4.27 -4.01
C CYS A 86 -21.37 -4.32 -4.16
N VAL A 87 -20.88 -5.45 -4.64
CA VAL A 87 -19.51 -5.60 -5.09
C VAL A 87 -19.55 -5.83 -6.59
N THR A 88 -18.98 -4.91 -7.36
CA THR A 88 -19.02 -4.95 -8.81
C THR A 88 -17.62 -5.16 -9.37
N GLU A 89 -17.43 -6.13 -10.23
CA GLU A 89 -16.21 -6.33 -10.99
C GLU A 89 -16.32 -5.60 -12.33
N ILE A 90 -15.36 -4.72 -12.59
CA ILE A 90 -15.26 -3.98 -13.86
C ILE A 90 -14.03 -4.44 -14.63
N LYS A 91 -14.23 -4.93 -15.84
CA LYS A 91 -13.15 -5.34 -16.75
C LYS A 91 -12.92 -4.24 -17.78
N ALA A 92 -11.83 -3.52 -17.66
CA ALA A 92 -11.41 -2.53 -18.64
C ALA A 92 -10.48 -3.14 -19.67
N VAL A 93 -10.69 -2.84 -20.95
CA VAL A 93 -9.86 -3.33 -22.06
C VAL A 93 -8.50 -2.62 -22.10
N SER A 94 -8.42 -1.40 -21.55
CA SER A 94 -7.20 -0.59 -21.55
C SER A 94 -7.08 0.21 -20.25
N ARG A 95 -5.86 0.71 -19.96
CA ARG A 95 -5.64 1.64 -18.84
C ARG A 95 -6.49 2.91 -18.99
N GLN A 96 -6.60 3.45 -20.19
CA GLN A 96 -7.45 4.62 -20.42
C GLN A 96 -8.92 4.35 -20.14
N GLY A 97 -9.42 3.16 -20.48
CA GLY A 97 -10.78 2.73 -20.16
C GLY A 97 -11.01 2.67 -18.65
N GLN A 98 -10.02 2.21 -17.88
CA GLN A 98 -10.05 2.22 -16.43
C GLN A 98 -10.14 3.65 -15.86
N TYR A 99 -9.33 4.57 -16.35
CA TYR A 99 -9.35 5.97 -15.89
C TYR A 99 -10.65 6.68 -16.27
N ASN A 100 -11.18 6.44 -17.45
CA ASN A 100 -12.47 6.98 -17.88
C ASN A 100 -13.63 6.47 -17.01
N TYR A 101 -13.59 5.20 -16.63
CA TYR A 101 -14.56 4.64 -15.69
C TYR A 101 -14.47 5.32 -14.32
N LEU A 102 -13.26 5.46 -13.77
CA LEU A 102 -13.04 6.16 -12.50
C LEU A 102 -13.48 7.63 -12.54
N LEU A 103 -13.22 8.31 -13.65
CA LEU A 103 -13.71 9.66 -13.88
C LEU A 103 -15.23 9.73 -13.82
N LYS A 104 -15.93 8.81 -14.49
CA LYS A 104 -17.38 8.74 -14.46
C LYS A 104 -17.88 8.50 -13.03
N VAL A 105 -17.28 7.55 -12.31
CA VAL A 105 -17.62 7.30 -10.90
C VAL A 105 -17.43 8.57 -10.07
N ALA A 106 -16.34 9.33 -10.29
CA ALA A 106 -16.07 10.56 -9.56
C ALA A 106 -17.07 11.70 -9.89
N GLN A 107 -17.60 11.72 -11.12
CA GLN A 107 -18.62 12.68 -11.52
C GLN A 107 -20.02 12.37 -10.94
N ASP A 108 -20.31 11.07 -10.82
CA ASP A 108 -21.63 10.59 -10.40
C ASP A 108 -21.71 10.33 -8.88
N CYS A 109 -20.57 10.39 -8.13
CA CYS A 109 -20.58 10.09 -6.72
C CYS A 109 -21.17 11.24 -5.87
N GLU A 110 -22.18 10.89 -5.09
CA GLU A 110 -22.81 11.81 -4.10
C GLU A 110 -22.20 11.69 -2.70
N GLN A 111 -21.35 10.68 -2.49
CA GLN A 111 -20.76 10.39 -1.20
C GLN A 111 -19.23 10.32 -1.28
N GLU A 112 -18.57 10.43 -0.12
CA GLU A 112 -17.13 10.25 -0.05
C GLU A 112 -16.74 8.90 -0.64
N THR A 113 -15.92 8.94 -1.68
CA THR A 113 -15.48 7.77 -2.42
C THR A 113 -13.97 7.64 -2.39
N ALA A 114 -13.47 6.46 -2.04
CA ALA A 114 -12.04 6.21 -2.00
C ALA A 114 -11.60 5.35 -3.20
N VAL A 115 -10.52 5.76 -3.85
CA VAL A 115 -9.83 4.96 -4.88
C VAL A 115 -8.57 4.36 -4.27
N LEU A 116 -8.49 3.04 -4.23
CA LEU A 116 -7.32 2.32 -3.75
C LEU A 116 -6.47 1.85 -4.93
N TYR A 117 -5.17 2.04 -4.83
CA TYR A 117 -4.22 1.67 -5.87
C TYR A 117 -3.02 0.92 -5.29
N ARG A 118 -2.31 0.18 -6.14
CA ARG A 118 -1.21 -0.69 -5.71
C ARG A 118 0.09 0.09 -5.45
N ASN A 119 0.38 1.09 -6.25
CA ASN A 119 1.59 1.92 -6.21
C ASN A 119 1.27 3.36 -6.61
N ASN A 120 2.02 4.31 -6.07
CA ASN A 120 1.77 5.75 -6.23
C ASN A 120 1.72 6.19 -7.69
N GLU A 121 2.55 5.62 -8.54
CA GLU A 121 2.57 5.92 -9.98
C GLU A 121 1.23 5.65 -10.68
N SER A 122 0.47 4.65 -10.19
CA SER A 122 -0.84 4.32 -10.73
C SER A 122 -1.90 5.37 -10.46
N ALA A 123 -1.69 6.22 -9.46
CA ALA A 123 -2.61 7.29 -9.09
C ALA A 123 -2.42 8.56 -9.95
N LEU A 124 -1.21 8.82 -10.44
CA LEU A 124 -0.87 10.06 -11.15
C LEU A 124 -1.81 10.36 -12.33
N PRO A 125 -2.08 9.42 -13.25
CA PRO A 125 -2.95 9.71 -14.39
C PRO A 125 -4.40 10.00 -14.01
N ILE A 126 -4.92 9.40 -12.94
CA ILE A 126 -6.28 9.69 -12.49
C ILE A 126 -6.35 11.04 -11.77
N ILE A 127 -5.33 11.41 -11.01
CA ILE A 127 -5.25 12.73 -10.36
C ILE A 127 -5.23 13.84 -11.43
N ASP A 128 -4.33 13.75 -12.41
CA ASP A 128 -4.25 14.70 -13.53
C ASP A 128 -5.58 14.79 -14.28
N LEU A 129 -6.25 13.66 -14.52
CA LEU A 129 -7.54 13.64 -15.20
C LEU A 129 -8.64 14.31 -14.39
N LEU A 130 -8.70 14.08 -13.07
CA LEU A 130 -9.66 14.72 -12.17
C LEU A 130 -9.44 16.25 -12.11
N GLU A 131 -8.18 16.67 -11.94
CA GLU A 131 -7.81 18.10 -11.91
C GLU A 131 -8.19 18.80 -13.20
N ARG A 132 -7.87 18.24 -14.38
CA ARG A 132 -8.28 18.79 -15.70
C ARG A 132 -9.79 18.90 -15.86
N LYS A 133 -10.55 18.08 -15.15
CA LYS A 133 -12.02 18.12 -15.16
C LYS A 133 -12.61 18.96 -14.03
N GLY A 134 -11.79 19.64 -13.24
CA GLY A 134 -12.21 20.48 -12.12
C GLY A 134 -12.82 19.71 -10.96
N LEU A 135 -12.53 18.41 -10.86
CA LEU A 135 -12.98 17.56 -9.76
C LEU A 135 -11.92 17.53 -8.66
N SER A 136 -12.29 17.90 -7.46
CA SER A 136 -11.39 17.89 -6.32
C SER A 136 -11.13 16.46 -5.84
N CYS A 137 -9.87 16.13 -5.55
CA CYS A 137 -9.50 14.89 -4.90
C CYS A 137 -8.47 15.16 -3.79
N ARG A 138 -8.45 14.28 -2.80
CA ARG A 138 -7.45 14.31 -1.73
C ARG A 138 -6.59 13.06 -1.81
N VAL A 139 -5.29 13.25 -1.99
CA VAL A 139 -4.31 12.15 -1.99
C VAL A 139 -3.79 11.95 -0.58
N LYS A 140 -3.97 10.76 -0.03
CA LYS A 140 -3.42 10.37 1.26
C LYS A 140 -1.96 9.94 1.05
N ASN A 141 -1.03 10.46 1.86
CA ASN A 141 0.40 10.25 1.70
C ASN A 141 0.93 10.79 0.37
N SER A 142 0.73 12.08 0.17
CA SER A 142 1.17 12.82 -1.02
C SER A 142 2.71 13.07 -1.05
N ASP A 143 3.52 12.14 -0.55
CA ASP A 143 4.94 12.09 -0.88
C ASP A 143 5.10 11.81 -2.39
N MET A 144 4.38 12.59 -3.19
CA MET A 144 4.55 12.64 -4.64
C MET A 144 5.79 13.45 -4.93
N THR A 145 6.91 12.95 -4.43
CA THR A 145 8.24 13.49 -4.61
C THR A 145 8.81 13.14 -5.99
N PHE A 146 7.93 13.07 -7.00
CA PHE A 146 8.43 12.75 -8.35
C PHE A 146 9.52 13.73 -8.74
N PHE A 147 9.24 15.05 -8.64
CA PHE A 147 10.21 16.10 -9.01
C PHE A 147 11.34 16.28 -8.00
N SER A 148 11.23 15.77 -6.79
CA SER A 148 12.30 15.75 -5.79
C SER A 148 12.94 14.37 -5.63
N HIS A 149 12.51 13.37 -6.41
CA HIS A 149 13.12 12.06 -6.41
C HIS A 149 14.57 12.14 -6.89
N PRO A 150 15.53 11.52 -6.18
CA PRO A 150 16.96 11.62 -6.53
C PRO A 150 17.27 11.31 -7.99
N VAL A 151 16.61 10.30 -8.58
CA VAL A 151 16.80 9.94 -10.00
C VAL A 151 16.31 11.04 -10.93
N VAL A 152 15.19 11.72 -10.61
CA VAL A 152 14.69 12.83 -11.43
C VAL A 152 15.63 14.03 -11.34
N ASN A 153 16.11 14.35 -10.16
CA ASN A 153 17.10 15.38 -9.97
C ASN A 153 18.39 15.08 -10.73
N ASP A 154 18.87 13.83 -10.69
CA ASP A 154 20.03 13.40 -11.46
C ASP A 154 19.82 13.62 -12.97
N ILE A 155 18.65 13.25 -13.50
CA ILE A 155 18.32 13.48 -14.92
C ILE A 155 18.31 14.97 -15.26
N CYS A 156 17.72 15.80 -14.37
CA CYS A 156 17.73 17.25 -14.55
C CYS A 156 19.15 17.82 -14.54
N ASP A 157 20.00 17.35 -13.60
CA ASP A 157 21.40 17.77 -13.52
C ASP A 157 22.19 17.32 -14.76
N PHE A 158 21.96 16.14 -15.30
CA PHE A 158 22.55 15.70 -16.56
C PHE A 158 22.11 16.57 -17.75
N ILE A 159 20.83 16.91 -17.82
CA ILE A 159 20.32 17.81 -18.87
C ILE A 159 20.96 19.20 -18.72
N GLN A 160 20.97 19.74 -17.49
CA GLN A 160 21.58 21.04 -17.19
C GLN A 160 23.04 21.08 -17.61
N LEU A 161 23.83 20.08 -17.21
CA LEU A 161 25.23 19.99 -17.58
C LEU A 161 25.44 19.83 -19.11
N SER A 162 24.50 19.19 -19.80
CA SER A 162 24.51 19.08 -21.27
C SER A 162 24.30 20.44 -21.95
N LEU A 163 23.48 21.30 -21.36
CA LEU A 163 23.19 22.65 -21.87
C LEU A 163 24.26 23.67 -21.47
N ASP A 164 24.77 23.54 -20.26
CA ASP A 164 25.88 24.35 -19.73
C ASP A 164 26.98 23.44 -19.13
N PRO A 165 27.99 23.06 -19.97
CA PRO A 165 29.10 22.20 -19.53
C PRO A 165 29.99 22.82 -18.42
N TRP A 166 29.82 24.09 -18.13
CA TRP A 166 30.60 24.82 -17.10
C TRP A 166 29.84 24.98 -15.78
N ASP A 167 28.64 24.42 -15.67
CA ASP A 167 27.88 24.39 -14.40
C ASP A 167 28.52 23.42 -13.40
N GLY A 168 29.47 23.96 -12.63
CA GLY A 168 30.23 23.21 -11.62
C GLY A 168 29.35 22.63 -10.51
N GLU A 169 28.21 23.27 -10.19
CA GLU A 169 27.30 22.76 -9.17
C GLU A 169 26.55 21.52 -9.68
N ALA A 170 26.01 21.55 -10.89
CA ALA A 170 25.40 20.39 -11.51
C ALA A 170 26.42 19.25 -11.64
N PHE A 171 27.63 19.57 -12.10
CA PHE A 171 28.72 18.59 -12.18
C PHE A 171 29.02 17.92 -10.85
N LEU A 172 29.19 18.67 -9.76
CA LEU A 172 29.47 18.13 -8.43
C LEU A 172 28.36 17.22 -7.89
N ARG A 173 27.12 17.40 -8.32
CA ARG A 173 26.02 16.52 -7.91
C ARG A 173 26.01 15.18 -8.64
N ILE A 174 26.58 15.09 -9.86
CA ILE A 174 26.45 13.88 -10.69
C ILE A 174 27.77 13.24 -11.15
N TYR A 175 28.95 13.87 -10.97
CA TYR A 175 30.23 13.37 -11.51
C TYR A 175 30.50 11.89 -11.16
N TYR A 176 30.17 11.46 -9.93
CA TYR A 176 30.38 10.07 -9.49
C TYR A 176 29.42 9.07 -10.12
N LYS A 177 28.33 9.53 -10.74
CA LYS A 177 27.34 8.72 -11.46
C LYS A 177 27.66 8.59 -12.94
N MET A 178 28.58 9.38 -13.45
CA MET A 178 28.96 9.38 -14.86
C MET A 178 29.83 8.19 -15.26
N GLY A 179 30.34 7.42 -14.30
CA GLY A 179 31.23 6.28 -14.59
C GLY A 179 32.61 6.65 -15.12
N ALA A 180 32.99 7.95 -15.07
CA ALA A 180 34.23 8.46 -15.62
C ALA A 180 35.46 8.26 -14.71
N GLY A 181 35.29 7.60 -13.56
CA GLY A 181 36.41 7.35 -12.63
C GLY A 181 37.01 8.60 -11.99
N ILE A 182 36.30 9.72 -11.96
CA ILE A 182 36.74 10.99 -11.42
C ILE A 182 36.75 10.93 -9.90
N SER A 183 37.88 11.17 -9.26
CA SER A 183 37.95 11.25 -7.80
C SER A 183 37.29 12.53 -7.26
N LYS A 184 36.81 12.49 -6.02
CA LYS A 184 36.21 13.68 -5.39
C LYS A 184 37.17 14.87 -5.38
N LYS A 185 38.45 14.64 -5.17
CA LYS A 185 39.48 15.70 -5.18
C LYS A 185 39.58 16.35 -6.56
N ALA A 186 39.66 15.55 -7.62
CA ALA A 186 39.75 16.06 -8.99
C ALA A 186 38.44 16.73 -9.47
N ALA A 187 37.30 16.41 -8.87
CA ALA A 187 36.04 17.07 -9.22
C ALA A 187 35.88 18.44 -8.53
N MET A 188 36.66 18.72 -7.51
CA MET A 188 36.61 19.97 -6.74
C MET A 188 37.74 20.97 -7.12
N GLU A 189 38.70 20.55 -7.93
CA GLU A 189 39.76 21.41 -8.54
C GLU A 189 39.25 22.01 -9.86
#